data_5c980f0e7c81713bf5190672c1e336b5
#
_entry.id   5c980f0e7c81713bf5190672c1e336b5
#
_cell.length_a   1.000
_cell.length_b   1.000
_cell.length_c   1.000
_cell.angle_alpha   90.00
_cell.angle_beta   90.00
_cell.angle_gamma   90.00
#
_symmetry.space_group_name_H-M   'P 1'
#
loop_
_entity.id
_entity.type
_entity.pdbx_description
1 polymer ?
#
loop_
_entity_poly.entity_id
_entity_poly.type
_entity_poly.pdbx_seq_one_letter_code
_entity_poly.pdbx_strand_id
1 'polypeptide(L)'
;AKDIGDKDLEGAKKTGNKEQFDRYKASLDNLIFTDYLDFHLYHDGVFITKIAIAEIQNGAIVPLTNNFAAFSNLIKDFCLHIGQNIKSSKKLAEMMAAKARLLSDIIEKALTSDEINQENSTLKDQMTAFKDILIHDITPKGFADVYAQTIAYGMFAARLHDPTLPTFSRQEAAELIPK
;
A
#
# COMPACT_ATOMS: atom_id res chain seq x y z
N ALA A 1 8.74 -3.79 0.69
CA ALA A 1 10.10 -4.34 0.64
C ALA A 1 10.05 -5.86 0.76
N LYS A 2 11.08 -6.53 0.31
CA LYS A 2 11.31 -7.97 0.40
C LYS A 2 12.54 -8.24 1.25
N ASP A 3 12.80 -9.51 1.56
CA ASP A 3 14.02 -9.90 2.26
C ASP A 3 15.26 -9.55 1.44
N ILE A 4 16.37 -9.25 2.12
CA ILE A 4 17.64 -8.86 1.48
C ILE A 4 18.09 -9.96 0.54
N GLY A 5 18.34 -9.62 -0.73
CA GLY A 5 18.77 -10.54 -1.77
C GLY A 5 17.66 -11.38 -2.39
N ASP A 6 16.39 -11.05 -2.18
CA ASP A 6 15.28 -11.67 -2.91
C ASP A 6 15.37 -11.29 -4.40
N LYS A 7 15.65 -12.30 -5.23
CA LYS A 7 15.87 -12.09 -6.67
C LYS A 7 14.58 -11.93 -7.47
N ASP A 8 13.40 -12.00 -6.85
CA ASP A 8 12.11 -11.92 -7.54
C ASP A 8 11.42 -10.56 -7.32
N LEU A 9 12.15 -9.46 -7.46
CA LEU A 9 11.60 -8.10 -7.39
C LEU A 9 10.73 -7.73 -8.60
N GLU A 10 10.77 -8.51 -9.67
CA GLU A 10 9.97 -8.29 -10.88
C GLU A 10 8.64 -9.09 -10.86
N GLY A 11 8.48 -10.01 -9.91
CA GLY A 11 7.30 -10.88 -9.82
C GLY A 11 7.20 -11.84 -11.02
N ALA A 12 8.34 -12.16 -11.65
CA ALA A 12 8.40 -12.97 -12.85
C ALA A 12 8.13 -14.47 -12.58
N LYS A 13 8.40 -14.93 -11.37
CA LYS A 13 8.15 -16.32 -10.99
C LYS A 13 6.68 -16.50 -10.57
N LYS A 14 6.06 -17.61 -10.97
CA LYS A 14 4.70 -18.00 -10.58
C LYS A 14 4.60 -18.39 -9.09
N THR A 15 5.10 -17.54 -8.23
CA THR A 15 5.00 -17.65 -6.78
C THR A 15 3.94 -16.67 -6.30
N GLY A 16 3.42 -16.81 -5.09
CA GLY A 16 2.44 -15.89 -4.50
C GLY A 16 2.84 -14.40 -4.51
N ASN A 17 4.11 -14.12 -4.79
CA ASN A 17 4.64 -12.76 -4.97
C ASN A 17 4.07 -12.07 -6.23
N LYS A 18 3.81 -12.79 -7.31
CA LYS A 18 3.31 -12.18 -8.55
C LYS A 18 1.95 -11.51 -8.34
N GLU A 19 1.00 -12.21 -7.74
CA GLU A 19 -0.33 -11.66 -7.47
C GLU A 19 -0.26 -10.44 -6.54
N GLN A 20 0.63 -10.47 -5.55
CA GLN A 20 0.87 -9.35 -4.67
C GLN A 20 1.44 -8.14 -5.43
N PHE A 21 2.41 -8.34 -6.31
CA PHE A 21 3.00 -7.28 -7.12
C PHE A 21 1.98 -6.70 -8.10
N ASP A 22 1.18 -7.53 -8.76
CA ASP A 22 0.14 -7.08 -9.68
C ASP A 22 -0.93 -6.25 -8.96
N ARG A 23 -1.31 -6.63 -7.73
CA ARG A 23 -2.22 -5.83 -6.89
C ARG A 23 -1.63 -4.47 -6.51
N TYR A 24 -0.35 -4.42 -6.10
CA TYR A 24 0.30 -3.15 -5.78
C TYR A 24 0.41 -2.24 -7.00
N LYS A 25 0.81 -2.77 -8.15
CA LYS A 25 0.88 -2.02 -9.41
C LYS A 25 -0.48 -1.48 -9.85
N ALA A 26 -1.54 -2.26 -9.64
CA ALA A 26 -2.91 -1.84 -9.97
C ALA A 26 -3.48 -0.79 -9.01
N SER A 27 -2.96 -0.71 -7.79
CA SER A 27 -3.52 0.11 -6.70
C SER A 27 -2.73 1.38 -6.41
N LEU A 28 -1.46 1.43 -6.79
CA LEU A 28 -0.53 2.50 -6.45
C LEU A 28 0.05 3.10 -7.73
N ASP A 29 -0.14 4.42 -7.88
CA ASP A 29 0.30 5.16 -9.07
C ASP A 29 1.83 5.37 -9.05
N ASN A 30 2.44 5.31 -7.87
CA ASN A 30 3.86 5.51 -7.65
C ASN A 30 4.38 4.48 -6.66
N LEU A 31 5.34 3.65 -7.07
CA LEU A 31 5.71 2.46 -6.31
C LEU A 31 7.19 2.12 -6.50
N ILE A 32 7.86 1.81 -5.39
CA ILE A 32 9.20 1.21 -5.39
C ILE A 32 9.12 -0.21 -4.82
N PHE A 33 9.52 -1.21 -5.60
CA PHE A 33 9.84 -2.53 -5.07
C PHE A 33 11.33 -2.59 -4.74
N THR A 34 11.66 -3.15 -3.57
CA THR A 34 13.04 -3.24 -3.11
C THR A 34 13.25 -4.44 -2.17
N ASP A 35 14.45 -4.99 -2.23
CA ASP A 35 15.05 -5.90 -1.24
C ASP A 35 16.14 -5.19 -0.42
N TYR A 36 16.15 -3.85 -0.42
CA TYR A 36 17.15 -2.96 0.17
C TYR A 36 18.50 -2.89 -0.55
N LEU A 37 18.78 -3.75 -1.51
CA LEU A 37 19.97 -3.71 -2.38
C LEU A 37 19.61 -3.19 -3.76
N ASP A 38 18.49 -3.65 -4.31
CA ASP A 38 17.90 -3.24 -5.58
C ASP A 38 16.62 -2.41 -5.36
N PHE A 39 16.43 -1.40 -6.19
CA PHE A 39 15.26 -0.52 -6.18
C PHE A 39 14.67 -0.43 -7.57
N HIS A 40 13.42 -0.89 -7.72
CA HIS A 40 12.69 -0.90 -8.98
C HIS A 40 11.54 0.11 -8.89
N LEU A 41 11.60 1.18 -9.67
CA LEU A 41 10.59 2.24 -9.72
C LEU A 41 9.53 1.91 -10.76
N TYR A 42 8.27 2.10 -10.37
CA TYR A 42 7.08 1.96 -11.21
C TYR A 42 6.20 3.20 -11.08
N HIS A 43 5.72 3.73 -12.23
CA HIS A 43 4.68 4.74 -12.29
C HIS A 43 3.45 4.16 -13.02
N ASP A 44 2.26 4.31 -12.45
CA ASP A 44 1.00 3.80 -13.01
C ASP A 44 1.07 2.30 -13.42
N GLY A 45 1.78 1.51 -12.63
CA GLY A 45 2.01 0.09 -12.89
C GLY A 45 3.06 -0.23 -13.95
N VAL A 46 3.63 0.79 -14.63
CA VAL A 46 4.66 0.64 -15.68
C VAL A 46 6.05 0.73 -15.04
N PHE A 47 6.93 -0.21 -15.41
CA PHE A 47 8.33 -0.17 -15.00
C PHE A 47 9.05 1.02 -15.61
N ILE A 48 9.75 1.81 -14.78
CA ILE A 48 10.50 3.00 -15.19
C ILE A 48 12.01 2.70 -15.21
N THR A 49 12.57 2.30 -14.07
CA THR A 49 14.00 2.05 -13.93
C THR A 49 14.31 1.14 -12.76
N LYS A 50 15.53 0.60 -12.75
CA LYS A 50 16.07 -0.11 -11.58
C LYS A 50 17.48 0.34 -11.27
N ILE A 51 17.83 0.40 -9.99
CA ILE A 51 19.15 0.79 -9.51
C ILE A 51 19.53 -0.11 -8.33
N ALA A 52 20.69 -0.76 -8.42
CA ALA A 52 21.31 -1.46 -7.31
C ALA A 52 22.24 -0.50 -6.55
N ILE A 53 22.14 -0.44 -5.23
CA ILE A 53 23.05 0.35 -4.38
C ILE A 53 24.10 -0.48 -3.69
N ALA A 54 23.88 -1.79 -3.63
CA ALA A 54 24.84 -2.76 -3.10
C ALA A 54 24.58 -4.13 -3.72
N GLU A 55 25.54 -5.02 -3.57
CA GLU A 55 25.43 -6.43 -3.98
C GLU A 55 26.01 -7.36 -2.91
N ILE A 56 25.64 -8.64 -2.96
CA ILE A 56 26.19 -9.64 -2.06
C ILE A 56 27.37 -10.34 -2.74
N GLN A 57 28.58 -10.13 -2.20
CA GLN A 57 29.79 -10.82 -2.61
C GLN A 57 30.33 -11.66 -1.45
N ASN A 58 30.50 -12.95 -1.65
CA ASN A 58 31.00 -13.88 -0.63
C ASN A 58 30.27 -13.80 0.73
N GLY A 59 28.96 -13.53 0.71
CA GLY A 59 28.15 -13.40 1.93
C GLY A 59 28.24 -12.02 2.61
N ALA A 60 29.00 -11.08 2.09
CA ALA A 60 29.09 -9.70 2.59
C ALA A 60 28.37 -8.73 1.64
N ILE A 61 27.78 -7.67 2.20
CA ILE A 61 27.16 -6.60 1.42
C ILE A 61 28.25 -5.62 0.98
N VAL A 62 28.42 -5.46 -0.33
CA VAL A 62 29.40 -4.56 -0.94
C VAL A 62 28.67 -3.38 -1.58
N PRO A 63 28.93 -2.13 -1.15
CA PRO A 63 28.29 -0.95 -1.71
C PRO A 63 28.72 -0.66 -3.16
N LEU A 64 27.76 -0.31 -4.00
CA LEU A 64 27.97 0.16 -5.37
C LEU A 64 27.93 1.70 -5.40
N THR A 65 29.00 2.32 -4.91
CA THR A 65 29.07 3.78 -4.69
C THR A 65 28.85 4.60 -5.96
N ASN A 66 29.23 4.06 -7.12
CA ASN A 66 29.01 4.69 -8.43
C ASN A 66 27.50 4.89 -8.74
N ASN A 67 26.62 4.11 -8.10
CA ASN A 67 25.18 4.16 -8.35
C ASN A 67 24.44 5.10 -7.38
N PHE A 68 25.12 5.68 -6.38
CA PHE A 68 24.46 6.50 -5.36
C PHE A 68 23.85 7.79 -5.92
N ALA A 69 24.49 8.42 -6.90
CA ALA A 69 23.93 9.59 -7.58
C ALA A 69 22.67 9.22 -8.37
N ALA A 70 22.69 8.09 -9.08
CA ALA A 70 21.53 7.58 -9.81
C ALA A 70 20.38 7.18 -8.85
N PHE A 71 20.70 6.57 -7.72
CA PHE A 71 19.72 6.27 -6.68
C PHE A 71 19.07 7.55 -6.10
N SER A 72 19.89 8.58 -5.82
CA SER A 72 19.36 9.88 -5.38
C SER A 72 18.37 10.47 -6.40
N ASN A 73 18.65 10.34 -7.69
CA ASN A 73 17.74 10.79 -8.75
C ASN A 73 16.46 9.94 -8.80
N LEU A 74 16.56 8.62 -8.63
CA LEU A 74 15.38 7.74 -8.53
C LEU A 74 14.45 8.16 -7.38
N ILE A 75 15.03 8.46 -6.20
CA ILE A 75 14.23 8.92 -5.05
C ILE A 75 13.60 10.29 -5.31
N LYS A 76 14.33 11.21 -5.96
CA LYS A 76 13.76 12.52 -6.36
C LYS A 76 12.59 12.35 -7.33
N ASP A 77 12.74 11.49 -8.33
CA ASP A 77 11.69 11.19 -9.31
C ASP A 77 10.46 10.60 -8.60
N PHE A 78 10.66 9.63 -7.71
CA PHE A 78 9.61 9.08 -6.88
C PHE A 78 8.89 10.17 -6.06
N CYS A 79 9.62 11.09 -5.42
CA CYS A 79 9.03 12.15 -4.59
C CYS A 79 8.31 13.24 -5.40
N LEU A 80 8.74 13.47 -6.64
CA LEU A 80 8.17 14.52 -7.52
C LEU A 80 7.03 14.00 -8.40
N HIS A 81 6.83 12.68 -8.46
CA HIS A 81 5.78 12.10 -9.28
C HIS A 81 4.40 12.57 -8.82
N ILE A 82 3.71 13.26 -9.70
CA ILE A 82 2.31 13.67 -9.52
C ILE A 82 1.46 12.69 -10.32
N GLY A 83 0.64 11.89 -9.62
CA GLY A 83 -0.26 10.94 -10.24
C GLY A 83 -1.21 11.58 -11.26
N GLN A 84 -1.74 10.77 -12.17
CA GLN A 84 -2.60 11.26 -13.25
C GLN A 84 -3.83 12.00 -12.73
N ASN A 85 -4.18 13.11 -13.35
CA ASN A 85 -5.47 13.78 -13.14
C ASN A 85 -6.61 12.84 -13.56
N ILE A 86 -7.43 12.43 -12.60
CA ILE A 86 -8.57 11.54 -12.84
C ILE A 86 -9.69 12.34 -13.48
N LYS A 87 -9.94 12.12 -14.77
CA LYS A 87 -10.97 12.83 -15.55
C LYS A 87 -12.29 12.06 -15.67
N SER A 88 -12.37 10.84 -15.16
CA SER A 88 -13.51 9.94 -15.31
C SER A 88 -13.97 9.42 -13.96
N SER A 89 -15.27 9.52 -13.67
CA SER A 89 -15.88 8.94 -12.47
C SER A 89 -15.71 7.43 -12.40
N LYS A 90 -15.76 6.75 -13.56
CA LYS A 90 -15.49 5.31 -13.64
C LYS A 90 -14.05 4.99 -13.22
N LYS A 91 -13.06 5.73 -13.74
CA LYS A 91 -11.65 5.53 -13.37
C LYS A 91 -11.42 5.80 -11.88
N LEU A 92 -12.07 6.85 -11.32
CA LEU A 92 -12.01 7.13 -9.90
C LEU A 92 -12.56 5.96 -9.08
N ALA A 93 -13.73 5.44 -9.44
CA ALA A 93 -14.34 4.30 -8.76
C ALA A 93 -13.46 3.04 -8.81
N GLU A 94 -12.85 2.73 -9.96
CA GLU A 94 -11.91 1.63 -10.12
C GLU A 94 -10.68 1.78 -9.21
N MET A 95 -10.11 2.98 -9.15
CA MET A 95 -8.96 3.28 -8.29
C MET A 95 -9.32 3.20 -6.80
N MET A 96 -10.47 3.74 -6.40
CA MET A 96 -10.95 3.63 -5.02
C MET A 96 -11.19 2.18 -4.62
N ALA A 97 -11.83 1.39 -5.49
CA ALA A 97 -12.06 -0.03 -5.25
C ALA A 97 -10.73 -0.83 -5.15
N ALA A 98 -9.73 -0.49 -5.97
CA ALA A 98 -8.42 -1.12 -5.90
C ALA A 98 -7.71 -0.80 -4.56
N LYS A 99 -7.75 0.46 -4.11
CA LYS A 99 -7.17 0.90 -2.83
C LYS A 99 -7.91 0.29 -1.63
N ALA A 100 -9.25 0.20 -1.68
CA ALA A 100 -10.03 -0.45 -0.65
C ALA A 100 -9.70 -1.95 -0.54
N ARG A 101 -9.57 -2.67 -1.65
CA ARG A 101 -9.15 -4.08 -1.66
C ARG A 101 -7.74 -4.27 -1.09
N LEU A 102 -6.79 -3.40 -1.48
CA LEU A 102 -5.45 -3.44 -0.92
C LEU A 102 -5.45 -3.24 0.59
N LEU A 103 -6.23 -2.27 1.08
CA LEU A 103 -6.36 -1.99 2.50
C LEU A 103 -7.01 -3.17 3.24
N SER A 104 -8.07 -3.78 2.67
CA SER A 104 -8.72 -4.97 3.22
C SER A 104 -7.74 -6.13 3.36
N ASP A 105 -6.93 -6.42 2.34
CA ASP A 105 -5.91 -7.47 2.39
C ASP A 105 -4.87 -7.23 3.52
N ILE A 106 -4.48 -5.98 3.74
CA ILE A 106 -3.53 -5.62 4.80
C ILE A 106 -4.16 -5.82 6.19
N ILE A 107 -5.41 -5.38 6.36
CA ILE A 107 -6.15 -5.52 7.62
C ILE A 107 -6.39 -7.00 7.94
N GLU A 108 -6.84 -7.79 6.98
CA GLU A 108 -7.05 -9.23 7.15
C GLU A 108 -5.76 -9.95 7.60
N LYS A 109 -4.63 -9.62 6.97
CA LYS A 109 -3.33 -10.19 7.35
C LYS A 109 -2.89 -9.76 8.74
N ALA A 110 -3.10 -8.51 9.12
CA ALA A 110 -2.79 -8.02 10.46
C ALA A 110 -3.61 -8.77 11.52
N LEU A 111 -4.93 -8.88 11.33
CA LEU A 111 -5.81 -9.62 12.24
C LEU A 111 -5.42 -11.09 12.35
N THR A 112 -5.09 -11.74 11.24
CA THR A 112 -4.65 -13.14 11.23
C THR A 112 -3.30 -13.31 11.96
N SER A 113 -2.38 -12.37 11.79
CA SER A 113 -1.10 -12.36 12.52
C SER A 113 -1.31 -12.18 14.03
N ASP A 114 -2.19 -11.24 14.43
CA ASP A 114 -2.54 -11.01 15.83
C ASP A 114 -3.18 -12.27 16.49
N GLU A 115 -3.98 -13.01 15.73
CA GLU A 115 -4.56 -14.28 16.20
C GLU A 115 -3.49 -15.35 16.42
N ILE A 116 -2.57 -15.52 15.44
CA ILE A 116 -1.50 -16.53 15.51
C ILE A 116 -0.54 -16.23 16.66
N ASN A 117 -0.16 -14.96 16.84
CA ASN A 117 0.81 -14.52 17.85
C ASN A 117 0.17 -14.29 19.22
N GLN A 118 -1.15 -14.43 19.36
CA GLN A 118 -1.92 -14.10 20.56
C GLN A 118 -1.71 -12.67 21.05
N GLU A 119 -1.46 -11.75 20.09
CA GLU A 119 -1.31 -10.33 20.37
C GLU A 119 -2.68 -9.65 20.45
N ASN A 120 -2.77 -8.58 21.25
CA ASN A 120 -3.93 -7.73 21.31
C ASN A 120 -3.62 -6.39 20.65
N SER A 121 -4.32 -6.09 19.56
CA SER A 121 -4.17 -4.83 18.83
C SER A 121 -5.47 -4.02 18.88
N THR A 122 -5.35 -2.71 18.70
CA THR A 122 -6.50 -1.83 18.56
C THR A 122 -7.44 -2.28 17.45
N LEU A 123 -6.90 -2.87 16.39
CA LEU A 123 -7.69 -3.40 15.26
C LEU A 123 -8.53 -4.60 15.67
N LYS A 124 -7.98 -5.50 16.51
CA LYS A 124 -8.69 -6.63 17.07
C LYS A 124 -9.78 -6.21 18.04
N ASP A 125 -9.52 -5.20 18.88
CA ASP A 125 -10.52 -4.61 19.76
C ASP A 125 -11.69 -4.01 18.98
N GLN A 126 -11.40 -3.28 17.88
CA GLN A 126 -12.42 -2.72 16.98
C GLN A 126 -13.24 -3.82 16.30
N MET A 127 -12.62 -4.90 15.83
CA MET A 127 -13.33 -6.05 15.28
C MET A 127 -14.24 -6.70 16.32
N THR A 128 -13.78 -6.85 17.56
CA THR A 128 -14.57 -7.41 18.67
C THR A 128 -15.78 -6.54 18.95
N ALA A 129 -15.59 -5.24 19.11
CA ALA A 129 -16.69 -4.30 19.32
C ALA A 129 -17.70 -4.31 18.16
N PHE A 130 -17.23 -4.41 16.92
CA PHE A 130 -18.06 -4.51 15.75
C PHE A 130 -18.88 -5.82 15.74
N LYS A 131 -18.28 -6.91 16.13
CA LYS A 131 -18.91 -8.22 16.27
C LYS A 131 -20.01 -8.22 17.35
N ASP A 132 -19.73 -7.60 18.49
CA ASP A 132 -20.65 -7.58 19.62
C ASP A 132 -21.88 -6.70 19.35
N ILE A 133 -21.73 -5.61 18.58
CA ILE A 133 -22.78 -4.59 18.42
C ILE A 133 -23.53 -4.74 17.11
N LEU A 134 -22.86 -5.12 16.01
CA LEU A 134 -23.43 -5.01 14.65
C LEU A 134 -23.61 -6.36 13.95
N ILE A 135 -22.56 -7.17 13.81
CA ILE A 135 -22.60 -8.41 13.03
C ILE A 135 -21.89 -9.51 13.82
N HIS A 136 -22.64 -10.30 14.57
CA HIS A 136 -22.11 -11.29 15.52
C HIS A 136 -21.28 -12.43 14.92
N ASP A 137 -21.50 -12.75 13.65
CA ASP A 137 -20.84 -13.83 12.91
C ASP A 137 -19.79 -13.31 11.90
N ILE A 138 -19.39 -12.03 11.98
CA ILE A 138 -18.43 -11.44 11.05
C ILE A 138 -17.07 -12.14 11.17
N THR A 139 -16.50 -12.49 10.03
CA THR A 139 -15.16 -13.06 9.94
C THR A 139 -14.10 -11.96 9.87
N PRO A 140 -12.80 -12.26 10.16
CA PRO A 140 -11.71 -11.29 9.97
C PRO A 140 -11.70 -10.67 8.56
N LYS A 141 -11.92 -11.48 7.54
CA LYS A 141 -12.05 -11.02 6.16
C LYS A 141 -13.24 -10.09 5.94
N GLY A 142 -14.41 -10.47 6.43
CA GLY A 142 -15.62 -9.66 6.33
C GLY A 142 -15.46 -8.31 7.03
N PHE A 143 -14.87 -8.31 8.22
CA PHE A 143 -14.54 -7.07 8.94
C PHE A 143 -13.55 -6.21 8.16
N ALA A 144 -12.46 -6.81 7.64
CA ALA A 144 -11.46 -6.11 6.85
C ALA A 144 -12.07 -5.43 5.61
N ASP A 145 -12.98 -6.13 4.91
CA ASP A 145 -13.68 -5.58 3.74
C ASP A 145 -14.55 -4.38 4.10
N VAL A 146 -15.39 -4.50 5.13
CA VAL A 146 -16.28 -3.41 5.58
C VAL A 146 -15.46 -2.23 6.08
N TYR A 147 -14.45 -2.48 6.89
CA TYR A 147 -13.61 -1.45 7.49
C TYR A 147 -12.82 -0.68 6.42
N ALA A 148 -12.21 -1.38 5.47
CA ALA A 148 -11.47 -0.77 4.36
C ALA A 148 -12.37 0.09 3.47
N GLN A 149 -13.58 -0.39 3.15
CA GLN A 149 -14.55 0.36 2.36
C GLN A 149 -15.03 1.60 3.12
N THR A 150 -15.31 1.48 4.41
CA THR A 150 -15.73 2.61 5.26
C THR A 150 -14.67 3.71 5.29
N ILE A 151 -13.38 3.35 5.44
CA ILE A 151 -12.29 4.31 5.39
C ILE A 151 -12.21 4.96 4.00
N ALA A 152 -12.19 4.15 2.92
CA ALA A 152 -12.04 4.68 1.57
C ALA A 152 -13.16 5.63 1.18
N TYR A 153 -14.42 5.25 1.44
CA TYR A 153 -15.58 6.08 1.12
C TYR A 153 -15.72 7.26 2.09
N GLY A 154 -15.41 7.07 3.37
CA GLY A 154 -15.42 8.15 4.37
C GLY A 154 -14.43 9.26 4.01
N MET A 155 -13.20 8.90 3.64
CA MET A 155 -12.21 9.87 3.20
C MET A 155 -12.62 10.58 1.90
N PHE A 156 -13.21 9.85 0.95
CA PHE A 156 -13.72 10.46 -0.27
C PHE A 156 -14.87 11.45 0.02
N ALA A 157 -15.81 11.06 0.86
CA ALA A 157 -16.94 11.91 1.26
C ALA A 157 -16.44 13.17 1.99
N ALA A 158 -15.49 13.04 2.91
CA ALA A 158 -14.87 14.16 3.61
C ALA A 158 -14.19 15.13 2.63
N ARG A 159 -13.45 14.61 1.65
CA ARG A 159 -12.83 15.43 0.61
C ARG A 159 -13.84 16.13 -0.29
N LEU A 160 -14.95 15.46 -0.62
CA LEU A 160 -16.02 16.04 -1.42
C LEU A 160 -16.73 17.16 -0.66
N HIS A 161 -16.88 17.02 0.67
CA HIS A 161 -17.53 18.00 1.53
C HIS A 161 -16.71 19.29 1.65
N ASP A 162 -15.39 19.19 1.69
CA ASP A 162 -14.49 20.36 1.68
C ASP A 162 -13.45 20.27 0.56
N PRO A 163 -13.79 20.74 -0.66
CA PRO A 163 -12.86 20.73 -1.80
C PRO A 163 -11.82 21.86 -1.74
N THR A 164 -11.95 22.80 -0.78
CA THR A 164 -11.13 24.03 -0.75
C THR A 164 -9.75 23.82 -0.15
N LEU A 165 -9.54 22.74 0.60
CA LEU A 165 -8.26 22.43 1.23
C LEU A 165 -7.18 22.14 0.16
N PRO A 166 -6.05 22.85 0.16
CA PRO A 166 -4.96 22.61 -0.78
C PRO A 166 -4.29 21.25 -0.56
N THR A 167 -4.30 20.79 0.70
CA THR A 167 -3.84 19.46 1.11
C THR A 167 -4.97 18.76 1.85
N PHE A 168 -4.99 17.44 1.81
CA PHE A 168 -5.99 16.65 2.50
C PHE A 168 -5.32 15.51 3.27
N SER A 169 -5.32 15.62 4.59
CA SER A 169 -4.73 14.64 5.49
C SER A 169 -5.80 13.74 6.12
N ARG A 170 -5.35 12.62 6.68
CA ARG A 170 -6.22 11.74 7.49
C ARG A 170 -6.83 12.48 8.70
N GLN A 171 -6.10 13.40 9.28
CA GLN A 171 -6.56 14.16 10.44
C GLN A 171 -7.70 15.09 10.07
N GLU A 172 -7.57 15.84 8.97
CA GLU A 172 -8.61 16.69 8.41
C GLU A 172 -9.86 15.87 8.03
N ALA A 173 -9.68 14.69 7.42
CA ALA A 173 -10.79 13.79 7.13
C ALA A 173 -11.53 13.35 8.39
N ALA A 174 -10.81 13.05 9.48
CA ALA A 174 -11.43 12.62 10.74
C ALA A 174 -12.26 13.72 11.43
N GLU A 175 -11.93 14.99 11.20
CA GLU A 175 -12.68 16.13 11.71
C GLU A 175 -13.98 16.37 10.93
N LEU A 176 -14.00 16.00 9.65
CA LEU A 176 -15.16 16.18 8.74
C LEU A 176 -16.15 15.01 8.78
N ILE A 177 -15.76 13.85 9.27
CA ILE A 177 -16.65 12.69 9.41
C ILE A 177 -17.48 12.86 10.69
N PRO A 178 -18.82 12.84 10.62
CA PRO A 178 -19.68 12.89 11.81
C PRO A 178 -19.34 11.76 12.79
N LYS A 179 -19.24 12.12 14.08
CA LYS A 179 -19.00 11.15 15.15
C LYS A 179 -20.25 10.38 15.51
#